data_036e6d6c0de614f4fae0e4ea947c0a83
#
_entry.id   036e6d6c0de614f4fae0e4ea947c0a83
#
_cell.length_a   1.000
_cell.length_b   1.000
_cell.length_c   1.000
_cell.angle_alpha   90.00
_cell.angle_beta   90.00
_cell.angle_gamma   90.00
#
_symmetry.space_group_name_H-M   'P 1'
#
loop_
_entity.id
_entity.type
_entity.pdbx_description
1 polymer ?
#
loop_
_entity_poly.entity_id
_entity_poly.type
_entity_poly.pdbx_seq_one_letter_code
_entity_poly.pdbx_strand_id
1 'polypeptide(L)'
;MKTILKILTIFIAVGAIGGAVMMWMDPTGVSWGGEPMLDILRAKMPWPEIFFKDFIPSGYVLLAVNGLPQILAAVMLFKNPPFAYWACLICGILLMLWIAVEWYVWGFVALSNIFFVLGLAEYVAACFCIKRSR
;
A
#
# COMPACT_ATOMS: atom_id res chain seq x y z
N MET A 1 -4.30 -19.47 8.79
CA MET A 1 -3.89 -18.53 7.72
C MET A 1 -4.93 -17.47 7.40
N LYS A 2 -6.20 -17.80 7.39
CA LYS A 2 -7.25 -16.80 7.14
C LYS A 2 -7.26 -15.67 8.16
N THR A 3 -7.06 -15.98 9.44
CA THR A 3 -6.95 -14.97 10.51
C THR A 3 -5.77 -14.03 10.27
N ILE A 4 -4.63 -14.57 9.82
CA ILE A 4 -3.45 -13.78 9.48
C ILE A 4 -3.77 -12.83 8.32
N LEU A 5 -4.47 -13.30 7.29
CA LEU A 5 -4.90 -12.45 6.18
C LEU A 5 -5.83 -11.32 6.64
N LYS A 6 -6.77 -11.60 7.54
CA LYS A 6 -7.65 -10.56 8.10
C LYS A 6 -6.85 -9.49 8.83
N ILE A 7 -5.89 -9.90 9.65
CA ILE A 7 -5.02 -8.97 10.39
C ILE A 7 -4.19 -8.14 9.41
N LEU A 8 -3.56 -8.78 8.44
CA LEU A 8 -2.71 -8.09 7.46
C LEU A 8 -3.50 -7.10 6.61
N THR A 9 -4.65 -7.48 6.08
CA THR A 9 -5.46 -6.60 5.24
C THR A 9 -5.94 -5.38 6.01
N ILE A 10 -6.39 -5.56 7.23
CA ILE A 10 -6.86 -4.46 8.08
C ILE A 10 -5.69 -3.54 8.44
N PHE A 11 -4.56 -4.12 8.86
CA PHE A 11 -3.37 -3.34 9.23
C PHE A 11 -2.86 -2.50 8.06
N ILE A 12 -2.74 -3.10 6.87
CA ILE A 12 -2.25 -2.40 5.68
C ILE A 12 -3.26 -1.33 5.25
N ALA A 13 -4.56 -1.61 5.30
CA ALA A 13 -5.60 -0.64 4.96
C ALA A 13 -5.55 0.58 5.90
N VAL A 14 -5.43 0.36 7.20
CA VAL A 14 -5.32 1.43 8.18
C VAL A 14 -4.05 2.25 7.94
N GLY A 15 -2.93 1.59 7.64
CA GLY A 15 -1.68 2.26 7.31
C GLY A 15 -1.79 3.13 6.08
N ALA A 16 -2.44 2.63 5.02
CA ALA A 16 -2.64 3.39 3.79
C ALA A 16 -3.55 4.59 4.00
N ILE A 17 -4.65 4.43 4.73
CA ILE A 17 -5.56 5.51 5.06
C ILE A 17 -4.84 6.56 5.91
N GLY A 18 -4.10 6.13 6.93
CA GLY A 18 -3.32 7.03 7.79
C GLY A 18 -2.29 7.82 7.01
N GLY A 19 -1.57 7.16 6.11
CA GLY A 19 -0.59 7.81 5.24
C GLY A 19 -1.23 8.83 4.30
N ALA A 20 -2.36 8.49 3.69
CA ALA A 20 -3.09 9.40 2.81
C ALA A 20 -3.61 10.63 3.57
N VAL A 21 -4.19 10.43 4.74
CA VAL A 21 -4.68 11.53 5.59
C VAL A 21 -3.52 12.45 5.98
N MET A 22 -2.39 11.89 6.37
CA MET A 22 -1.19 12.67 6.71
C MET A 22 -0.73 13.53 5.54
N MET A 23 -0.73 12.98 4.33
CA MET A 23 -0.36 13.72 3.11
C MET A 23 -1.35 14.85 2.81
N TRP A 24 -2.64 14.64 3.09
CA TRP A 24 -3.67 15.64 2.83
C TRP A 24 -3.72 16.74 3.90
N MET A 25 -3.37 16.42 5.14
CA MET A 25 -3.32 17.39 6.24
C MET A 25 -2.19 18.40 6.06
N ASP A 26 -1.06 17.97 5.53
CA ASP A 26 0.06 18.84 5.17
C ASP A 26 0.67 18.37 3.85
N PRO A 27 0.12 18.83 2.72
CA PRO A 27 0.59 18.38 1.40
C PRO A 27 2.03 18.75 1.07
N THR A 28 2.60 19.74 1.78
CA THR A 28 4.00 20.13 1.59
C THR A 28 4.99 19.14 2.21
N GLY A 29 4.52 18.36 3.19
CA GLY A 29 5.35 17.41 3.90
C GLY A 29 6.22 18.01 5.01
N VAL A 30 6.17 19.30 5.24
CA VAL A 30 7.05 19.99 6.20
C VAL A 30 6.83 19.46 7.62
N SER A 31 5.58 19.34 8.06
CA SER A 31 5.26 18.97 9.45
C SER A 31 5.65 17.52 9.80
N TRP A 32 5.72 16.62 8.81
CA TRP A 32 6.06 15.21 9.02
C TRP A 32 7.39 14.81 8.36
N GLY A 33 8.18 15.79 7.95
CA GLY A 33 9.53 15.54 7.44
C GLY A 33 9.61 14.98 6.02
N GLY A 34 8.53 15.06 5.24
CA GLY A 34 8.46 14.53 3.89
C GLY A 34 8.87 15.49 2.79
N GLU A 35 9.18 16.74 3.11
CA GLU A 35 9.53 17.75 2.10
C GLU A 35 10.71 17.33 1.22
N PRO A 36 11.84 16.81 1.75
CA PRO A 36 12.93 16.32 0.91
C PRO A 36 12.53 15.16 0.02
N MET A 37 11.60 14.31 0.47
CA MET A 37 11.09 13.18 -0.32
C MET A 37 10.30 13.67 -1.53
N LEU A 38 9.54 14.76 -1.37
CA LEU A 38 8.79 15.36 -2.47
C LEU A 38 9.73 15.91 -3.56
N ASP A 39 10.83 16.53 -3.18
CA ASP A 39 11.82 17.03 -4.13
C ASP A 39 12.43 15.90 -4.95
N ILE A 40 12.77 14.78 -4.32
CA ILE A 40 13.28 13.59 -5.00
C ILE A 40 12.23 13.02 -5.94
N LEU A 41 10.99 12.96 -5.51
CA LEU A 41 9.86 12.45 -6.30
C LEU A 41 9.68 13.29 -7.57
N ARG A 42 9.73 14.61 -7.45
CA ARG A 42 9.64 15.53 -8.60
C ARG A 42 10.77 15.31 -9.59
N ALA A 43 11.97 15.01 -9.10
CA ALA A 43 13.14 14.80 -9.95
C ALA A 43 13.08 13.51 -10.77
N LYS A 44 12.42 12.48 -10.25
CA LYS A 44 12.44 11.12 -10.84
C LYS A 44 11.17 10.75 -11.62
N MET A 45 10.04 11.38 -11.31
CA MET A 45 8.75 10.99 -11.88
C MET A 45 8.34 11.90 -13.03
N PRO A 46 7.55 11.39 -14.03
CA PRO A 46 7.06 12.20 -15.13
C PRO A 46 5.97 13.16 -14.67
N TRP A 47 5.86 14.29 -15.35
CA TRP A 47 4.88 15.34 -15.08
C TRP A 47 4.87 15.83 -13.62
N PRO A 48 6.05 16.24 -13.08
CA PRO A 48 6.13 16.61 -11.65
C PRO A 48 5.27 17.83 -11.32
N GLU A 49 5.04 18.73 -12.26
CA GLU A 49 4.24 19.94 -12.05
C GLU A 49 2.75 19.65 -11.88
N ILE A 50 2.27 18.52 -12.42
CA ILE A 50 0.85 18.12 -12.35
C ILE A 50 0.60 17.18 -11.20
N PHE A 51 1.39 16.10 -11.08
CA PHE A 51 1.12 15.01 -10.13
C PHE A 51 1.95 15.09 -8.85
N PHE A 52 3.08 15.79 -8.87
CA PHE A 52 4.03 15.79 -7.77
C PHE A 52 4.36 17.19 -7.27
N LYS A 53 3.45 18.14 -7.51
CA LYS A 53 3.55 19.48 -6.95
C LYS A 53 3.49 19.45 -5.43
N ASP A 54 2.67 18.55 -4.88
CA ASP A 54 2.53 18.28 -3.46
C ASP A 54 2.15 16.81 -3.26
N PHE A 55 1.78 16.44 -2.02
CA PHE A 55 1.39 15.07 -1.70
C PHE A 55 -0.09 14.77 -1.88
N ILE A 56 -0.92 15.70 -2.34
CA ILE A 56 -2.36 15.44 -2.53
C ILE A 56 -2.59 14.33 -3.55
N PRO A 57 -2.03 14.37 -4.78
CA PRO A 57 -2.20 13.26 -5.73
C PRO A 57 -1.64 11.94 -5.21
N SER A 58 -0.49 11.98 -4.51
CA SER A 58 0.13 10.77 -3.95
C SER A 58 -0.77 10.12 -2.91
N GLY A 59 -1.46 10.90 -2.09
CA GLY A 59 -2.43 10.39 -1.12
C GLY A 59 -3.60 9.66 -1.79
N TYR A 60 -4.14 10.22 -2.88
CA TYR A 60 -5.20 9.56 -3.64
C TYR A 60 -4.72 8.26 -4.28
N VAL A 61 -3.51 8.24 -4.85
CA VAL A 61 -2.95 7.04 -5.47
C VAL A 61 -2.70 5.97 -4.41
N LEU A 62 -2.13 6.34 -3.26
CA LEU A 62 -1.91 5.43 -2.14
C LEU A 62 -3.23 4.78 -1.69
N LEU A 63 -4.27 5.58 -1.52
CA LEU A 63 -5.58 5.08 -1.12
C LEU A 63 -6.17 4.16 -2.19
N ALA A 64 -6.08 4.52 -3.46
CA ALA A 64 -6.63 3.73 -4.56
C ALA A 64 -5.90 2.40 -4.75
N VAL A 65 -4.57 2.38 -4.57
CA VAL A 65 -3.75 1.18 -4.83
C VAL A 65 -3.66 0.27 -3.60
N ASN A 66 -3.53 0.84 -2.41
CA ASN A 66 -3.29 0.07 -1.19
C ASN A 66 -4.44 0.14 -0.19
N GLY A 67 -5.16 1.25 -0.11
CA GLY A 67 -6.24 1.40 0.85
C GLY A 67 -7.52 0.68 0.43
N LEU A 68 -8.11 1.07 -0.68
CA LEU A 68 -9.38 0.48 -1.16
C LEU A 68 -9.27 -1.02 -1.46
N PRO A 69 -8.23 -1.51 -2.17
CA PRO A 69 -8.12 -2.95 -2.40
C PRO A 69 -8.01 -3.74 -1.11
N GLN A 70 -7.28 -3.26 -0.12
CA GLN A 70 -7.16 -3.95 1.16
C GLN A 70 -8.46 -3.95 1.95
N ILE A 71 -9.22 -2.86 1.91
CA ILE A 71 -10.54 -2.80 2.54
C ILE A 71 -11.48 -3.82 1.89
N LEU A 72 -11.51 -3.87 0.56
CA LEU A 72 -12.35 -4.82 -0.17
C LEU A 72 -11.94 -6.26 0.14
N ALA A 73 -10.65 -6.55 0.17
CA ALA A 73 -10.15 -7.87 0.52
C ALA A 73 -10.54 -8.26 1.94
N ALA A 74 -10.45 -7.34 2.90
CA ALA A 74 -10.86 -7.58 4.28
C ALA A 74 -12.36 -7.90 4.37
N VAL A 75 -13.19 -7.11 3.69
CA VAL A 75 -14.65 -7.35 3.64
C VAL A 75 -14.95 -8.71 3.05
N MET A 76 -14.28 -9.07 1.96
CA MET A 76 -14.45 -10.36 1.31
C MET A 76 -14.05 -11.52 2.23
N LEU A 77 -12.99 -11.37 3.01
CA LEU A 77 -12.57 -12.40 3.98
C LEU A 77 -13.65 -12.66 5.04
N PHE A 78 -14.34 -11.61 5.49
CA PHE A 78 -15.42 -11.73 6.46
C PHE A 78 -16.68 -12.35 5.85
N LYS A 79 -16.94 -12.10 4.56
CA LYS A 79 -18.10 -12.64 3.84
C LYS A 79 -17.86 -14.02 3.25
N ASN A 80 -16.63 -14.46 3.17
CA ASN A 80 -16.21 -15.80 2.74
C ASN A 80 -16.53 -16.18 1.28
N PRO A 81 -16.49 -15.29 0.28
CA PRO A 81 -16.65 -15.73 -1.10
C PRO A 81 -15.41 -16.51 -1.56
N PRO A 82 -15.54 -17.41 -2.57
CA PRO A 82 -14.44 -18.26 -3.03
C PRO A 82 -13.21 -17.48 -3.52
N PHE A 83 -13.41 -16.28 -4.04
CA PHE A 83 -12.32 -15.46 -4.60
C PHE A 83 -11.69 -14.50 -3.59
N ALA A 84 -12.05 -14.58 -2.29
CA ALA A 84 -11.48 -13.70 -1.26
C ALA A 84 -9.95 -13.83 -1.18
N TYR A 85 -9.43 -15.05 -1.26
CA TYR A 85 -7.99 -15.29 -1.20
C TYR A 85 -7.27 -14.75 -2.44
N TRP A 86 -7.92 -14.79 -3.59
CA TRP A 86 -7.37 -14.20 -4.81
C TRP A 86 -7.29 -12.67 -4.70
N ALA A 87 -8.29 -12.05 -4.08
CA ALA A 87 -8.24 -10.61 -3.80
C ALA A 87 -7.06 -10.27 -2.89
N CYS A 88 -6.81 -11.05 -1.85
CA CYS A 88 -5.65 -10.86 -0.97
C CYS A 88 -4.33 -11.04 -1.73
N LEU A 89 -4.26 -12.01 -2.63
CA LEU A 89 -3.07 -12.24 -3.46
C LEU A 89 -2.76 -11.00 -4.30
N ILE A 90 -3.78 -10.46 -4.97
CA ILE A 90 -3.64 -9.26 -5.80
C ILE A 90 -3.20 -8.07 -4.94
N CYS A 91 -3.79 -7.90 -3.76
CA CYS A 91 -3.42 -6.83 -2.84
C CYS A 91 -1.95 -6.92 -2.40
N GLY A 92 -1.46 -8.12 -2.11
CA GLY A 92 -0.06 -8.34 -1.77
C GLY A 92 0.88 -7.95 -2.92
N ILE A 93 0.52 -8.33 -4.13
CA ILE A 93 1.28 -7.97 -5.34
C ILE A 93 1.28 -6.45 -5.52
N LEU A 94 0.12 -5.79 -5.41
CA LEU A 94 0.01 -4.34 -5.55
C LEU A 94 0.87 -3.61 -4.51
N LEU A 95 0.87 -4.07 -3.27
CA LEU A 95 1.69 -3.48 -2.23
C LEU A 95 3.18 -3.64 -2.52
N MET A 96 3.60 -4.83 -2.94
CA MET A 96 5.01 -5.06 -3.31
C MET A 96 5.44 -4.18 -4.48
N LEU A 97 4.59 -4.03 -5.50
CA LEU A 97 4.87 -3.14 -6.64
C LEU A 97 4.97 -1.68 -6.19
N TRP A 98 4.07 -1.25 -5.31
CA TRP A 98 4.11 0.10 -4.74
C TRP A 98 5.43 0.37 -4.03
N ILE A 99 5.87 -0.58 -3.20
CA ILE A 99 7.14 -0.46 -2.48
C ILE A 99 8.34 -0.48 -3.45
N ALA A 100 8.27 -1.28 -4.50
CA ALA A 100 9.32 -1.29 -5.53
C ALA A 100 9.47 0.09 -6.18
N VAL A 101 8.36 0.78 -6.43
CA VAL A 101 8.39 2.17 -6.93
C VAL A 101 9.01 3.10 -5.89
N GLU A 102 8.67 2.95 -4.62
CA GLU A 102 9.28 3.74 -3.54
C GLU A 102 10.79 3.52 -3.47
N TRP A 103 11.25 2.28 -3.61
CA TRP A 103 12.69 1.98 -3.64
C TRP A 103 13.38 2.65 -4.83
N TYR A 104 12.72 2.66 -5.97
CA TYR A 104 13.24 3.35 -7.16
C TYR A 104 13.41 4.85 -6.90
N VAL A 105 12.42 5.47 -6.25
CA VAL A 105 12.41 6.93 -6.03
C VAL A 105 13.34 7.33 -4.88
N TRP A 106 13.22 6.66 -3.73
CA TRP A 106 13.88 7.07 -2.50
C TRP A 106 14.95 6.12 -1.97
N GLY A 107 15.11 4.95 -2.60
CA GLY A 107 16.00 3.90 -2.11
C GLY A 107 15.39 3.13 -0.95
N PHE A 108 16.23 2.39 -0.24
CA PHE A 108 15.76 1.52 0.85
C PHE A 108 15.48 2.36 2.09
N VAL A 109 14.21 2.51 2.42
CA VAL A 109 13.72 3.17 3.63
C VAL A 109 13.13 2.10 4.55
N ALA A 110 13.40 2.19 5.85
CA ALA A 110 12.96 1.17 6.82
C ALA A 110 11.45 0.92 6.76
N LEU A 111 10.64 1.97 6.66
CA LEU A 111 9.18 1.83 6.58
C LEU A 111 8.76 1.09 5.31
N SER A 112 9.36 1.41 4.17
CA SER A 112 9.09 0.71 2.90
C SER A 112 9.48 -0.75 2.99
N ASN A 113 10.63 -1.07 3.60
CA ASN A 113 11.08 -2.45 3.78
C ASN A 113 10.08 -3.25 4.63
N ILE A 114 9.56 -2.66 5.71
CA ILE A 114 8.56 -3.29 6.56
C ILE A 114 7.28 -3.60 5.77
N PHE A 115 6.77 -2.65 4.99
CA PHE A 115 5.57 -2.86 4.20
C PHE A 115 5.77 -3.85 3.06
N PHE A 116 6.98 -3.93 2.50
CA PHE A 116 7.29 -4.98 1.52
C PHE A 116 7.18 -6.37 2.13
N VAL A 117 7.72 -6.55 3.33
CA VAL A 117 7.61 -7.81 4.07
C VAL A 117 6.15 -8.14 4.36
N LEU A 118 5.34 -7.15 4.73
CA LEU A 118 3.90 -7.34 4.94
C LEU A 118 3.19 -7.75 3.66
N GLY A 119 3.51 -7.13 2.54
CA GLY A 119 2.95 -7.50 1.23
C GLY A 119 3.35 -8.91 0.81
N LEU A 120 4.60 -9.27 1.03
CA LEU A 120 5.09 -10.64 0.77
C LEU A 120 4.38 -11.65 1.67
N ALA A 121 4.22 -11.34 2.95
CA ALA A 121 3.50 -12.20 3.89
C ALA A 121 2.04 -12.40 3.47
N GLU A 122 1.37 -11.33 3.03
CA GLU A 122 0.01 -11.39 2.52
C GLU A 122 -0.07 -12.28 1.27
N TYR A 123 0.85 -12.11 0.33
CA TYR A 123 0.94 -12.92 -0.87
C TYR A 123 1.10 -14.41 -0.54
N VAL A 124 2.07 -14.73 0.30
CA VAL A 124 2.37 -16.13 0.69
C VAL A 124 1.18 -16.74 1.44
N ALA A 125 0.58 -16.01 2.38
CA ALA A 125 -0.57 -16.49 3.14
C ALA A 125 -1.78 -16.71 2.21
N ALA A 126 -1.98 -15.84 1.22
CA ALA A 126 -3.04 -15.99 0.24
C ALA A 126 -2.82 -17.23 -0.64
N CYS A 127 -1.59 -17.44 -1.12
CA CYS A 127 -1.25 -18.65 -1.88
C CYS A 127 -1.52 -19.91 -1.07
N PHE A 128 -1.15 -19.90 0.20
CA PHE A 128 -1.39 -21.04 1.10
C PHE A 128 -2.88 -21.32 1.27
N CYS A 129 -3.68 -20.28 1.48
CA CYS A 129 -5.13 -20.42 1.60
C CYS A 129 -5.78 -20.92 0.30
N ILE A 130 -5.35 -20.43 -0.85
CA ILE A 130 -5.84 -20.89 -2.16
C ILE A 130 -5.53 -22.36 -2.33
N LYS A 131 -4.31 -22.77 -2.02
CA LYS A 131 -3.90 -24.18 -2.15
C LYS A 131 -4.71 -25.09 -1.25
N ARG A 132 -4.99 -24.67 -0.01
CA ARG A 132 -5.77 -25.46 0.95
C ARG A 132 -7.26 -25.53 0.62
N SER A 133 -7.79 -24.56 -0.11
CA SER A 133 -9.21 -24.51 -0.46
C SER A 133 -9.57 -25.34 -1.70
N ARG A 134 -8.58 -25.88 -2.39
CA ARG A 134 -8.78 -26.73 -3.57
C ARG A 134 -9.12 -28.16 -3.19
#